data_22da96aba64c61f1c04fb2229813a1c9
#
_entry.id   22da96aba64c61f1c04fb2229813a1c9
#
_cell.length_a   1.000
_cell.length_b   1.000
_cell.length_c   1.000
_cell.angle_alpha   90.00
_cell.angle_beta   90.00
_cell.angle_gamma   90.00
#
_symmetry.space_group_name_H-M   'P 1'
#
loop_
_entity.id
_entity.type
_entity.pdbx_description
1 polymer ?
#
loop_
_entity_poly.entity_id
_entity_poly.type
_entity_poly.pdbx_seq_one_letter_code
_entity_poly.pdbx_strand_id
1 'polypeptide(L)'
;MSGIVDTYITYRIITTLTKPWKEQDAYEFGIIDDKGKVLRKAKELKNRKEKDSYSILIRFIFNLKRLMEKIPGGKTKIGSYAIAALVFLREEEDTE
;
A
#
# COMPACT_ATOMS: atom_id res chain seq x y z
N MET A 1 17.89 -2.58 15.22
CA MET A 1 17.56 -1.15 15.28
C MET A 1 16.90 -0.70 13.98
N SER A 2 15.77 -0.06 14.11
CA SER A 2 15.12 0.48 12.93
C SER A 2 15.83 1.75 12.49
N GLY A 3 16.13 1.83 11.22
CA GLY A 3 16.67 3.03 10.64
C GLY A 3 15.60 3.79 9.89
N ILE A 4 15.99 4.87 9.27
CA ILE A 4 15.11 5.68 8.45
C ILE A 4 14.47 4.83 7.35
N VAL A 5 15.25 3.86 6.80
CA VAL A 5 14.76 2.98 5.74
C VAL A 5 13.60 2.11 6.22
N ASP A 6 13.71 1.54 7.42
CA ASP A 6 12.67 0.70 7.99
C ASP A 6 11.39 1.49 8.25
N THR A 7 11.54 2.70 8.78
CA THR A 7 10.41 3.60 9.04
C THR A 7 9.71 3.97 7.73
N TYR A 8 10.49 4.27 6.70
CA TYR A 8 9.95 4.63 5.39
C TYR A 8 9.15 3.46 4.77
N ILE A 9 9.71 2.25 4.83
CA ILE A 9 9.05 1.06 4.28
C ILE A 9 7.76 0.79 5.03
N THR A 10 7.78 0.84 6.36
CA THR A 10 6.60 0.64 7.19
C THR A 10 5.53 1.67 6.87
N TYR A 11 5.91 2.92 6.77
CA TYR A 11 5.00 4.01 6.42
C TYR A 11 4.36 3.75 5.05
N ARG A 12 5.17 3.33 4.07
CA ARG A 12 4.66 3.05 2.73
C ARG A 12 3.69 1.89 2.71
N ILE A 13 3.96 0.84 3.50
CA ILE A 13 3.04 -0.29 3.61
C ILE A 13 1.70 0.16 4.15
N ILE A 14 1.71 0.91 5.25
CA ILE A 14 0.50 1.35 5.92
C ILE A 14 -0.31 2.29 5.03
N THR A 15 0.33 3.27 4.41
CA THR A 15 -0.37 4.22 3.55
C THR A 15 -0.95 3.53 2.32
N THR A 16 -0.25 2.57 1.75
CA THR A 16 -0.75 1.83 0.60
C THR A 16 -1.95 0.97 0.98
N LEU A 17 -1.90 0.32 2.14
CA LEU A 17 -3.01 -0.51 2.62
C LEU A 17 -4.28 0.30 2.85
N THR A 18 -4.15 1.53 3.34
CA THR A 18 -5.30 2.37 3.68
C THR A 18 -5.82 3.20 2.52
N LYS A 19 -4.99 3.40 1.50
CA LYS A 19 -5.36 4.22 0.35
C LYS A 19 -6.40 3.47 -0.51
N PRO A 20 -7.52 4.09 -0.86
CA PRO A 20 -8.49 3.44 -1.76
C PRO A 20 -7.85 3.04 -3.08
N TRP A 21 -8.40 1.97 -3.69
CA TRP A 21 -7.86 1.48 -4.96
C TRP A 21 -7.79 2.57 -6.03
N LYS A 22 -8.79 3.43 -6.09
CA LYS A 22 -8.84 4.51 -7.09
C LYS A 22 -7.77 5.59 -6.89
N GLU A 23 -7.18 5.66 -5.72
CA GLU A 23 -6.12 6.62 -5.43
C GLU A 23 -4.73 6.04 -5.58
N GLN A 24 -4.63 4.76 -5.92
CA GLN A 24 -3.33 4.14 -6.16
C GLN A 24 -2.77 4.58 -7.52
N ASP A 25 -1.45 4.76 -7.59
CA ASP A 25 -0.81 5.11 -8.84
C ASP A 25 -1.05 4.04 -9.91
N ALA A 26 -1.07 2.77 -9.50
CA ALA A 26 -1.33 1.66 -10.42
C ALA A 26 -2.71 1.76 -11.07
N TYR A 27 -3.68 2.33 -10.37
CA TYR A 27 -5.00 2.56 -10.94
C TYR A 27 -4.94 3.64 -12.03
N GLU A 28 -4.21 4.71 -11.75
CA GLU A 28 -4.06 5.81 -12.70
C GLU A 28 -3.40 5.34 -14.00
N PHE A 29 -2.46 4.40 -13.91
CA PHE A 29 -1.78 3.85 -15.09
C PHE A 29 -2.56 2.73 -15.77
N GLY A 30 -3.76 2.40 -15.27
CA GLY A 30 -4.57 1.32 -15.86
C GLY A 30 -4.03 -0.06 -15.58
N ILE A 31 -3.21 -0.23 -14.56
CA ILE A 31 -2.63 -1.53 -14.19
C ILE A 31 -3.63 -2.35 -13.37
N ILE A 32 -4.42 -1.67 -12.55
CA ILE A 32 -5.48 -2.29 -11.75
C ILE A 32 -6.80 -1.54 -11.97
N ASP A 33 -7.91 -2.21 -11.68
CA ASP A 33 -9.23 -1.57 -11.74
C ASP A 33 -9.59 -0.96 -10.37
N ASP A 34 -10.80 -0.45 -10.24
CA ASP A 34 -11.28 0.21 -9.02
C ASP A 34 -11.46 -0.73 -7.83
N LYS A 35 -11.32 -2.03 -8.06
CA LYS A 35 -11.39 -3.05 -7.01
C LYS A 35 -10.05 -3.72 -6.77
N GLY A 36 -9.01 -3.23 -7.45
CA GLY A 36 -7.68 -3.79 -7.31
C GLY A 36 -7.41 -5.00 -8.18
N LYS A 37 -8.30 -5.33 -9.12
CA LYS A 37 -8.08 -6.43 -10.03
C LYS A 37 -7.00 -6.07 -11.04
N VAL A 38 -6.06 -6.98 -11.29
CA VAL A 38 -4.95 -6.74 -12.20
C VAL A 38 -5.44 -6.75 -13.65
N LEU A 39 -5.17 -5.68 -14.38
CA LEU A 39 -5.52 -5.52 -15.78
C LEU A 39 -4.31 -5.69 -16.70
N ARG A 40 -3.11 -5.37 -16.21
CA ARG A 40 -1.86 -5.48 -16.96
C ARG A 40 -0.84 -6.26 -16.14
N LYS A 41 -0.13 -7.18 -16.79
CA LYS A 41 0.90 -7.97 -16.12
C LYS A 41 2.14 -7.11 -15.89
N ALA A 42 2.88 -7.40 -14.81
CA ALA A 42 4.10 -6.64 -14.47
C ALA A 42 5.10 -6.61 -15.62
N LYS A 43 5.22 -7.71 -16.37
CA LYS A 43 6.16 -7.80 -17.50
C LYS A 43 5.79 -6.89 -18.66
N GLU A 44 4.55 -6.39 -18.70
CA GLU A 44 4.09 -5.51 -19.75
C GLU A 44 4.40 -4.04 -19.47
N LEU A 45 4.84 -3.72 -18.26
CA LEU A 45 5.15 -2.35 -17.84
C LEU A 45 6.53 -1.96 -18.41
N LYS A 46 6.60 -0.80 -19.03
CA LYS A 46 7.79 -0.38 -19.76
C LYS A 46 8.54 0.77 -19.10
N ASN A 47 7.83 1.79 -18.61
CA ASN A 47 8.52 2.92 -18.05
C ASN A 47 8.68 2.77 -16.53
N ARG A 48 9.57 3.61 -15.98
CA ARG A 48 9.92 3.50 -14.57
C ARG A 48 8.77 3.82 -13.63
N LYS A 49 7.95 4.79 -13.98
CA LYS A 49 6.81 5.19 -13.15
C LYS A 49 5.80 4.05 -13.03
N GLU A 50 5.51 3.38 -14.15
CA GLU A 50 4.61 2.23 -14.13
C GLU A 50 5.19 1.09 -13.30
N LYS A 51 6.47 0.80 -13.47
CA LYS A 51 7.12 -0.27 -12.71
C LYS A 51 7.14 0.03 -11.22
N ASP A 52 7.40 1.28 -10.85
CA ASP A 52 7.43 1.67 -9.44
C ASP A 52 6.05 1.61 -8.81
N SER A 53 5.00 1.95 -9.57
CA SER A 53 3.63 1.89 -9.07
C SER A 53 3.14 0.46 -8.85
N TYR A 54 3.83 -0.52 -9.44
CA TYR A 54 3.46 -1.92 -9.34
C TYR A 54 4.69 -2.79 -9.10
N SER A 55 5.57 -2.35 -8.20
CA SER A 55 6.77 -3.06 -7.81
C SER A 55 6.41 -4.35 -7.04
N ILE A 56 7.41 -5.18 -6.81
CA ILE A 56 7.21 -6.41 -6.03
C ILE A 56 6.61 -6.11 -4.67
N LEU A 57 7.11 -5.06 -4.00
CA LEU A 57 6.58 -4.64 -2.71
C LEU A 57 5.12 -4.22 -2.82
N ILE A 58 4.80 -3.39 -3.80
CA ILE A 58 3.42 -2.90 -3.99
C ILE A 58 2.49 -4.07 -4.33
N ARG A 59 2.93 -5.01 -5.16
CA ARG A 59 2.11 -6.18 -5.49
C ARG A 59 1.83 -7.03 -4.25
N PHE A 60 2.82 -7.18 -3.38
CA PHE A 60 2.65 -7.89 -2.12
C PHE A 60 1.61 -7.19 -1.25
N ILE A 61 1.71 -5.87 -1.13
CA ILE A 61 0.77 -5.09 -0.33
C ILE A 61 -0.65 -5.16 -0.92
N PHE A 62 -0.77 -5.10 -2.24
CA PHE A 62 -2.07 -5.22 -2.90
C PHE A 62 -2.71 -6.59 -2.64
N ASN A 63 -1.92 -7.67 -2.67
CA ASN A 63 -2.42 -9.00 -2.35
C ASN A 63 -2.92 -9.06 -0.92
N LEU A 64 -2.18 -8.47 0.00
CA LEU A 64 -2.56 -8.42 1.40
C LEU A 64 -3.84 -7.61 1.57
N LYS A 65 -3.94 -6.48 0.89
CA LYS A 65 -5.13 -5.63 0.94
C LYS A 65 -6.37 -6.37 0.46
N ARG A 66 -6.26 -7.09 -0.67
CA ARG A 66 -7.38 -7.89 -1.20
C ARG A 66 -7.80 -8.97 -0.21
N LEU A 67 -6.82 -9.65 0.37
CA LEU A 67 -7.09 -10.70 1.34
C LEU A 67 -7.82 -10.16 2.56
N MET A 68 -7.37 -9.04 3.09
CA MET A 68 -8.00 -8.43 4.26
C MET A 68 -9.41 -7.91 3.97
N GLU A 69 -9.65 -7.44 2.75
CA GLU A 69 -10.99 -6.95 2.36
C GLU A 69 -12.01 -8.07 2.25
N LYS A 70 -11.57 -9.32 2.13
CA LYS A 70 -12.47 -10.49 2.11
C LYS A 70 -12.98 -10.85 3.49
N ILE A 71 -12.34 -10.36 4.54
CA ILE A 71 -12.74 -10.63 5.92
C ILE A 71 -13.87 -9.66 6.27
N PRO A 72 -14.99 -10.14 6.86
CA PRO A 72 -16.06 -9.26 7.30
C PRO A 72 -15.53 -8.17 8.24
N GLY A 73 -15.82 -6.93 7.89
CA GLY A 73 -15.33 -5.78 8.66
C GLY A 73 -13.85 -5.47 8.45
N GLY A 74 -13.19 -6.16 7.53
CA GLY A 74 -11.76 -5.99 7.31
C GLY A 74 -11.36 -4.58 6.89
N LYS A 75 -12.16 -3.93 6.06
CA LYS A 75 -11.86 -2.56 5.62
C LYS A 75 -11.83 -1.58 6.78
N THR A 76 -12.77 -1.69 7.71
CA THR A 76 -12.84 -0.84 8.89
C THR A 76 -11.66 -1.10 9.82
N LYS A 77 -11.32 -2.37 10.01
CA LYS A 77 -10.21 -2.76 10.87
C LYS A 77 -8.87 -2.28 10.31
N ILE A 78 -8.68 -2.38 8.99
CA ILE A 78 -7.47 -1.87 8.34
C ILE A 78 -7.31 -0.38 8.64
N GLY A 79 -8.39 0.40 8.46
CA GLY A 79 -8.34 1.82 8.70
C GLY A 79 -7.98 2.17 10.13
N SER A 80 -8.59 1.49 11.10
CA SER A 80 -8.34 1.74 12.51
C SER A 80 -6.91 1.43 12.92
N TYR A 81 -6.40 0.26 12.54
CA TYR A 81 -5.05 -0.14 12.91
C TYR A 81 -4.00 0.71 12.21
N ALA A 82 -4.25 1.08 10.96
CA ALA A 82 -3.30 1.88 10.21
C ALA A 82 -3.19 3.29 10.76
N ILE A 83 -4.29 3.90 11.17
CA ILE A 83 -4.26 5.22 11.79
C ILE A 83 -3.47 5.17 13.08
N ALA A 84 -3.71 4.15 13.91
CA ALA A 84 -2.98 3.97 15.15
C ALA A 84 -1.47 3.80 14.90
N ALA A 85 -1.13 3.01 13.89
CA ALA A 85 0.28 2.78 13.55
C ALA A 85 0.95 4.04 13.04
N LEU A 86 0.25 4.85 12.24
CA LEU A 86 0.80 6.11 11.75
C LEU A 86 1.06 7.10 12.88
N VAL A 87 0.14 7.16 13.83
CA VAL A 87 0.31 8.02 15.01
C VAL A 87 1.52 7.55 15.82
N PHE A 88 1.67 6.24 16.01
CA PHE A 88 2.79 5.67 16.73
C PHE A 88 4.12 6.02 16.07
N LEU A 89 4.20 5.88 14.75
CA LEU A 89 5.42 6.21 14.01
C LEU A 89 5.77 7.68 14.12
N ARG A 90 4.76 8.54 14.10
CA ARG A 90 4.99 9.98 14.25
C ARG A 90 5.54 10.31 15.62
N GLU A 91 5.01 9.68 16.65
CA GLU A 91 5.49 9.90 18.03
C GLU A 91 6.92 9.42 18.20
N GLU A 92 7.28 8.30 17.57
CA GLU A 92 8.66 7.82 17.63
C GLU A 92 9.64 8.80 17.00
N GLU A 93 9.24 9.42 15.89
CA GLU A 93 10.09 10.43 15.24
C GLU A 93 10.25 11.66 16.14
N ASP A 94 9.19 12.06 16.81
CA ASP A 94 9.21 13.25 17.66
C ASP A 94 10.04 13.05 18.91
N THR A 95 10.25 11.81 19.36
CA THR A 95 11.06 11.54 20.55
C THR A 95 12.55 11.49 20.27
N GLU A 96 12.95 11.53 19.04
CA GLU A 96 14.35 11.61 18.66
C GLU A 96 14.75 13.05 18.36
#